data_028428d3f2b5c3489e6d52b5e1e8f16a
#
_entry.id   028428d3f2b5c3489e6d52b5e1e8f16a
#
_cell.length_a   1.000
_cell.length_b   1.000
_cell.length_c   1.000
_cell.angle_alpha   90.00
_cell.angle_beta   90.00
_cell.angle_gamma   90.00
#
_symmetry.space_group_name_H-M   'P 1'
#
loop_
_entity.id
_entity.type
_entity.pdbx_description
1 polymer ?
#
loop_
_entity_poly.entity_id
_entity_poly.type
_entity_poly.pdbx_seq_one_letter_code
_entity_poly.pdbx_strand_id
1 'polypeptide(L)'
;MNWPTILYSEEIIREGFGIADRNIPLADRVRGFIQKGVDEGATLLTGGVDAPEGLETGYYVQPTVFSNVTRDMTIAQEEIFGPVLSIIPYDTEEEAIEIANDTIYGLAGGVWAGDADRAKAVARRIRAGQVEVNGGRFNPSAPFGGYKQSGLGREAGEFGLEEFLEVKALQL
;
A
#
# COMPACT_ATOMS: atom_id res chain seq x y z
N MET A 1 -19.81 8.68 -11.87
CA MET A 1 -19.32 9.04 -10.52
C MET A 1 -18.04 9.83 -10.71
N ASN A 2 -17.99 11.09 -10.23
CA ASN A 2 -16.75 11.86 -10.30
C ASN A 2 -15.83 11.40 -9.16
N TRP A 3 -14.78 10.69 -9.49
CA TRP A 3 -13.74 10.33 -8.55
C TRP A 3 -12.87 11.56 -8.26
N PRO A 4 -12.43 11.79 -7.03
CA PRO A 4 -11.52 12.89 -6.73
C PRO A 4 -10.20 12.67 -7.47
N THR A 5 -9.77 13.69 -8.21
CA THR A 5 -8.43 13.72 -8.81
C THR A 5 -7.41 13.94 -7.68
N ILE A 6 -6.42 13.06 -7.58
CA ILE A 6 -5.34 13.21 -6.60
C ILE A 6 -4.27 14.12 -7.22
N LEU A 7 -3.98 15.22 -6.54
CA LEU A 7 -3.00 16.22 -6.96
C LEU A 7 -1.72 16.03 -6.16
N TYR A 8 -0.62 15.82 -6.84
CA TYR A 8 0.71 15.81 -6.24
C TYR A 8 1.46 17.08 -6.62
N SER A 9 1.89 17.89 -5.64
CA SER A 9 2.77 19.02 -5.93
C SER A 9 4.23 18.55 -6.04
N GLU A 10 4.99 19.21 -6.91
CA GLU A 10 6.42 18.90 -7.12
C GLU A 10 7.24 19.02 -5.82
N GLU A 11 6.83 19.90 -4.93
CA GLU A 11 7.47 20.19 -3.66
C GLU A 11 7.28 19.04 -2.63
N ILE A 12 6.07 18.46 -2.55
CA ILE A 12 5.78 17.30 -1.71
C ILE A 12 6.58 16.08 -2.19
N ILE A 13 6.76 15.94 -3.52
CA ILE A 13 7.50 14.84 -4.14
C ILE A 13 9.01 14.97 -3.84
N ARG A 14 9.55 16.18 -3.85
CA ARG A 14 10.99 16.44 -3.63
C ARG A 14 11.43 16.24 -2.19
N GLU A 15 10.61 16.59 -1.22
CA GLU A 15 11.01 16.64 0.18
C GLU A 15 10.57 15.43 1.01
N GLY A 16 9.49 14.74 0.61
CA GLY A 16 8.83 13.73 1.45
C GLY A 16 9.21 12.29 1.21
N PHE A 17 9.65 11.95 0.01
CA PHE A 17 9.82 10.53 -0.36
C PHE A 17 11.21 10.31 -0.95
N GLY A 18 12.15 9.81 -0.22
CA GLY A 18 13.52 9.51 -0.66
C GLY A 18 13.57 8.55 -1.86
N ILE A 19 13.03 8.97 -3.01
CA ILE A 19 12.98 8.21 -4.24
C ILE A 19 14.40 8.11 -4.82
N ALA A 20 14.86 6.89 -5.03
CA ALA A 20 16.22 6.60 -5.49
C ALA A 20 16.53 7.21 -6.86
N ASP A 21 15.54 7.50 -7.68
CA ASP A 21 15.70 8.19 -8.98
C ASP A 21 14.99 9.55 -8.95
N ARG A 22 15.71 10.56 -8.45
CA ARG A 22 15.23 11.93 -8.24
C ARG A 22 14.91 12.70 -9.53
N ASN A 23 15.10 12.08 -10.69
CA ASN A 23 14.97 12.74 -11.98
C ASN A 23 13.65 12.42 -12.70
N ILE A 24 12.84 11.48 -12.18
CA ILE A 24 11.54 11.11 -12.78
C ILE A 24 10.43 11.68 -11.93
N PRO A 25 9.55 12.56 -12.46
CA PRO A 25 8.35 13.00 -11.76
C PRO A 25 7.51 11.81 -11.28
N LEU A 26 6.93 11.89 -10.06
CA LEU A 26 6.14 10.79 -9.50
C LEU A 26 4.98 10.37 -10.43
N ALA A 27 4.35 11.35 -11.09
CA ALA A 27 3.29 11.07 -12.05
C ALA A 27 3.78 10.17 -13.21
N ASP A 28 4.99 10.39 -13.72
CA ASP A 28 5.55 9.59 -14.81
C ASP A 28 5.94 8.19 -14.32
N ARG A 29 6.45 8.08 -13.08
CA ARG A 29 6.68 6.78 -12.42
C ARG A 29 5.36 5.99 -12.30
N VAL A 30 4.30 6.62 -11.81
CA VAL A 30 2.97 5.98 -11.68
C VAL A 30 2.43 5.54 -13.04
N ARG A 31 2.53 6.40 -14.07
CA ARG A 31 2.14 6.06 -15.44
C ARG A 31 2.97 4.90 -16.00
N GLY A 32 4.26 4.84 -15.67
CA GLY A 32 5.12 3.70 -16.01
C GLY A 32 4.61 2.38 -15.43
N PHE A 33 4.17 2.37 -14.17
CA PHE A 33 3.54 1.19 -13.56
C PHE A 33 2.20 0.84 -14.21
N ILE A 34 1.38 1.85 -14.56
CA ILE A 34 0.12 1.61 -15.26
C ILE A 34 0.39 0.94 -16.61
N GLN A 35 1.35 1.46 -17.38
CA GLN A 35 1.75 0.86 -18.65
C GLN A 35 2.27 -0.56 -18.45
N LYS A 36 3.10 -0.77 -17.43
CA LYS A 36 3.63 -2.10 -17.08
C LYS A 36 2.54 -3.12 -16.79
N GLY A 37 1.49 -2.72 -16.06
CA GLY A 37 0.32 -3.58 -15.81
C GLY A 37 -0.40 -3.98 -17.10
N VAL A 38 -0.56 -3.05 -18.04
CA VAL A 38 -1.12 -3.35 -19.38
C VAL A 38 -0.22 -4.32 -20.15
N ASP A 39 1.09 -4.07 -20.18
CA ASP A 39 2.06 -4.88 -20.92
C ASP A 39 2.18 -6.31 -20.37
N GLU A 40 2.00 -6.49 -19.06
CA GLU A 40 1.97 -7.78 -18.37
C GLU A 40 0.64 -8.52 -18.50
N GLY A 41 -0.38 -7.90 -19.11
CA GLY A 41 -1.65 -8.53 -19.45
C GLY A 41 -2.74 -8.39 -18.39
N ALA A 42 -2.58 -7.51 -17.42
CA ALA A 42 -3.68 -7.14 -16.52
C ALA A 42 -4.81 -6.45 -17.29
N THR A 43 -6.04 -6.64 -16.86
CA THR A 43 -7.21 -6.02 -17.50
C THR A 43 -7.45 -4.63 -16.94
N LEU A 44 -7.23 -3.59 -17.73
CA LEU A 44 -7.55 -2.21 -17.36
C LEU A 44 -9.06 -2.00 -17.36
N LEU A 45 -9.65 -1.73 -16.20
CA LEU A 45 -11.10 -1.49 -16.05
C LEU A 45 -11.45 -0.01 -16.20
N THR A 46 -10.60 0.88 -15.69
CA THR A 46 -10.79 2.34 -15.75
C THR A 46 -9.48 3.06 -15.55
N GLY A 47 -9.40 4.33 -15.95
CA GLY A 47 -8.18 5.13 -15.89
C GLY A 47 -7.24 4.85 -17.06
N GLY A 48 -5.96 4.86 -16.80
CA GLY A 48 -4.91 4.62 -17.79
C GLY A 48 -3.76 5.63 -17.71
N VAL A 49 -2.89 5.60 -18.70
CA VAL A 49 -1.64 6.39 -18.73
C VAL A 49 -1.84 7.86 -19.08
N ASP A 50 -2.95 8.20 -19.74
CA ASP A 50 -3.21 9.55 -20.20
C ASP A 50 -3.55 10.49 -19.02
N ALA A 51 -3.30 11.77 -19.19
CA ALA A 51 -3.78 12.78 -18.26
C ALA A 51 -5.33 12.80 -18.25
N PRO A 52 -5.98 13.15 -17.13
CA PRO A 52 -7.42 13.38 -17.12
C PRO A 52 -7.77 14.51 -18.09
N GLU A 53 -8.94 14.41 -18.74
CA GLU A 53 -9.46 15.42 -19.68
C GLU A 53 -9.50 16.82 -19.02
N GLY A 54 -8.92 17.81 -19.67
CA GLY A 54 -8.83 19.19 -19.18
C GLY A 54 -7.73 19.42 -18.13
N LEU A 55 -6.92 18.40 -17.81
CA LEU A 55 -5.81 18.47 -16.86
C LEU A 55 -4.49 17.98 -17.48
N GLU A 56 -4.25 18.33 -18.74
CA GLU A 56 -3.07 17.90 -19.49
C GLU A 56 -1.78 18.61 -19.02
N THR A 57 -1.94 19.72 -18.28
CA THR A 57 -0.83 20.46 -17.70
C THR A 57 -0.74 20.18 -16.19
N GLY A 58 0.38 19.63 -15.73
CA GLY A 58 0.63 19.31 -14.33
C GLY A 58 0.88 17.83 -14.08
N TYR A 59 0.77 17.39 -12.81
CA TYR A 59 1.13 16.03 -12.36
C TYR A 59 -0.11 15.18 -12.02
N TYR A 60 -1.15 15.30 -12.83
CA TYR A 60 -2.40 14.57 -12.62
C TYR A 60 -2.29 13.15 -13.17
N VAL A 61 -2.79 12.18 -12.41
CA VAL A 61 -2.92 10.77 -12.82
C VAL A 61 -4.38 10.36 -12.65
N GLN A 62 -4.92 9.67 -13.63
CA GLN A 62 -6.27 9.13 -13.53
C GLN A 62 -6.34 8.03 -12.46
N PRO A 63 -7.36 8.00 -11.60
CA PRO A 63 -7.66 6.82 -10.80
C PRO A 63 -7.80 5.60 -11.71
N THR A 64 -6.93 4.62 -11.51
CA THR A 64 -6.75 3.47 -12.40
C THR A 64 -7.05 2.19 -11.66
N VAL A 65 -7.81 1.29 -12.26
CA VAL A 65 -8.17 -0.01 -11.67
C VAL A 65 -7.86 -1.12 -12.66
N PHE A 66 -7.10 -2.10 -12.19
CA PHE A 66 -6.81 -3.34 -12.90
C PHE A 66 -7.54 -4.52 -12.27
N SER A 67 -8.06 -5.43 -13.10
CA SER A 67 -8.52 -6.77 -12.71
C SER A 67 -7.68 -7.85 -13.39
N ASN A 68 -7.90 -9.10 -13.01
CA ASN A 68 -7.13 -10.25 -13.49
C ASN A 68 -5.61 -10.08 -13.29
N VAL A 69 -5.23 -9.36 -12.24
CA VAL A 69 -3.83 -9.25 -11.85
C VAL A 69 -3.38 -10.57 -11.25
N THR A 70 -2.21 -11.05 -11.64
CA THR A 70 -1.59 -12.22 -11.03
C THR A 70 -0.52 -11.80 -10.01
N ARG A 71 -0.21 -12.68 -9.06
CA ARG A 71 0.70 -12.38 -7.94
C ARG A 71 2.15 -12.07 -8.37
N ASP A 72 2.54 -12.47 -9.57
CA ASP A 72 3.87 -12.27 -10.16
C ASP A 72 4.00 -11.00 -10.99
N MET A 73 2.88 -10.30 -11.28
CA MET A 73 2.91 -9.04 -12.00
C MET A 73 3.60 -7.94 -11.19
N THR A 74 4.31 -7.05 -11.87
CA THR A 74 4.99 -5.92 -11.24
C THR A 74 4.05 -5.06 -10.40
N ILE A 75 2.83 -4.79 -10.91
CA ILE A 75 1.82 -3.98 -10.20
C ILE A 75 1.20 -4.67 -8.97
N ALA A 76 1.48 -5.97 -8.76
CA ALA A 76 1.12 -6.71 -7.55
C ALA A 76 2.25 -6.70 -6.50
N GLN A 77 3.51 -6.59 -6.94
CA GLN A 77 4.68 -6.75 -6.08
C GLN A 77 5.33 -5.44 -5.67
N GLU A 78 5.20 -4.38 -6.49
CA GLU A 78 5.87 -3.11 -6.26
C GLU A 78 4.93 -2.05 -5.70
N GLU A 79 5.46 -1.16 -4.86
CA GLU A 79 4.74 0.00 -4.35
C GLU A 79 4.64 1.08 -5.44
N ILE A 80 3.46 1.23 -6.05
CA ILE A 80 3.22 2.19 -7.13
C ILE A 80 3.27 3.64 -6.61
N PHE A 81 2.76 3.86 -5.41
CA PHE A 81 2.63 5.16 -4.76
C PHE A 81 1.78 6.16 -5.56
N GLY A 82 0.62 5.68 -6.03
CA GLY A 82 -0.31 6.45 -6.87
C GLY A 82 -1.74 5.91 -6.81
N PRO A 83 -2.69 6.57 -7.51
CA PRO A 83 -4.10 6.19 -7.50
C PRO A 83 -4.37 4.96 -8.37
N VAL A 84 -3.69 3.86 -8.10
CA VAL A 84 -3.78 2.60 -8.86
C VAL A 84 -4.20 1.48 -7.94
N LEU A 85 -5.23 0.73 -8.31
CA LEU A 85 -5.74 -0.43 -7.60
C LEU A 85 -5.55 -1.68 -8.47
N SER A 86 -4.88 -2.69 -7.91
CA SER A 86 -4.71 -4.02 -8.51
C SER A 86 -5.62 -5.01 -7.80
N ILE A 87 -6.52 -5.68 -8.56
CA ILE A 87 -7.45 -6.68 -8.04
C ILE A 87 -6.94 -8.06 -8.44
N ILE A 88 -6.55 -8.84 -7.45
CA ILE A 88 -6.09 -10.23 -7.60
C ILE A 88 -7.22 -11.15 -7.15
N PRO A 89 -7.81 -11.97 -8.05
CA PRO A 89 -8.79 -12.98 -7.66
C PRO A 89 -8.14 -14.13 -6.90
N TYR A 90 -8.90 -14.79 -6.05
CA TYR A 90 -8.48 -16.00 -5.34
C TYR A 90 -9.65 -16.99 -5.21
N ASP A 91 -9.35 -18.27 -5.09
CA ASP A 91 -10.36 -19.33 -4.98
C ASP A 91 -10.58 -19.79 -3.53
N THR A 92 -9.57 -19.66 -2.67
CA THR A 92 -9.63 -20.13 -1.27
C THR A 92 -9.12 -19.07 -0.30
N GLU A 93 -9.55 -19.14 0.97
CA GLU A 93 -9.05 -18.28 2.04
C GLU A 93 -7.54 -18.44 2.25
N GLU A 94 -7.03 -19.66 2.13
CA GLU A 94 -5.59 -19.91 2.25
C GLU A 94 -4.81 -19.18 1.15
N GLU A 95 -5.27 -19.29 -0.07
CA GLU A 95 -4.67 -18.57 -1.21
C GLU A 95 -4.72 -17.06 -1.03
N ALA A 96 -5.84 -16.50 -0.55
CA ALA A 96 -5.94 -15.08 -0.27
C ALA A 96 -4.90 -14.60 0.75
N ILE A 97 -4.67 -15.41 1.81
CA ILE A 97 -3.67 -15.11 2.83
C ILE A 97 -2.24 -15.24 2.27
N GLU A 98 -2.00 -16.24 1.44
CA GLU A 98 -0.71 -16.40 0.76
C GLU A 98 -0.41 -15.20 -0.15
N ILE A 99 -1.35 -14.81 -1.01
CA ILE A 99 -1.23 -13.63 -1.88
C ILE A 99 -0.99 -12.36 -1.07
N ALA A 100 -1.78 -12.12 -0.01
CA ALA A 100 -1.63 -10.93 0.83
C ALA A 100 -0.27 -10.85 1.54
N ASN A 101 0.36 -12.00 1.76
CA ASN A 101 1.67 -12.10 2.40
C ASN A 101 2.84 -12.20 1.41
N ASP A 102 2.57 -12.37 0.11
CA ASP A 102 3.58 -12.56 -0.92
C ASP A 102 4.09 -11.23 -1.50
N THR A 103 4.63 -10.40 -0.62
CA THR A 103 5.26 -9.11 -0.96
C THR A 103 6.39 -8.84 0.03
N ILE A 104 7.37 -8.05 -0.38
CA ILE A 104 8.44 -7.58 0.52
C ILE A 104 7.96 -6.54 1.53
N TYR A 105 6.76 -6.03 1.39
CA TYR A 105 6.16 -5.01 2.25
C TYR A 105 5.23 -5.63 3.31
N GLY A 106 4.88 -4.84 4.31
CA GLY A 106 3.98 -5.22 5.39
C GLY A 106 3.67 -4.07 6.33
N LEU A 107 3.32 -2.88 5.80
CA LEU A 107 2.97 -1.74 6.65
C LEU A 107 1.56 -1.91 7.21
N ALA A 108 0.59 -2.07 6.35
CA ALA A 108 -0.81 -2.16 6.71
C ALA A 108 -1.54 -3.20 5.85
N GLY A 109 -2.65 -3.70 6.36
CA GLY A 109 -3.57 -4.57 5.65
C GLY A 109 -5.01 -4.34 6.11
N GLY A 110 -5.97 -4.91 5.39
CA GLY A 110 -7.38 -4.87 5.72
C GLY A 110 -8.06 -6.20 5.44
N VAL A 111 -8.98 -6.61 6.28
CA VAL A 111 -9.79 -7.82 6.11
C VAL A 111 -11.25 -7.48 6.29
N TRP A 112 -12.06 -7.82 5.29
CA TRP A 112 -13.51 -7.71 5.32
C TRP A 112 -14.14 -9.09 5.20
N ALA A 113 -14.99 -9.47 6.17
CA ALA A 113 -15.80 -10.68 6.09
C ALA A 113 -17.12 -10.48 6.83
N GLY A 114 -18.17 -11.21 6.40
CA GLY A 114 -19.47 -11.17 7.06
C GLY A 114 -19.47 -11.72 8.47
N ASP A 115 -18.58 -12.67 8.77
CA ASP A 115 -18.34 -13.20 10.11
C ASP A 115 -17.12 -12.50 10.75
N ALA A 116 -17.33 -11.84 11.89
CA ALA A 116 -16.32 -11.02 12.55
C ALA A 116 -15.18 -11.87 13.18
N ASP A 117 -15.46 -13.07 13.62
CA ASP A 117 -14.44 -13.94 14.22
C ASP A 117 -13.57 -14.57 13.13
N ARG A 118 -14.17 -14.91 11.98
CA ARG A 118 -13.41 -15.29 10.78
C ARG A 118 -12.52 -14.16 10.30
N ALA A 119 -13.04 -12.92 10.20
CA ALA A 119 -12.24 -11.75 9.82
C ALA A 119 -11.04 -11.57 10.73
N LYS A 120 -11.21 -11.69 12.06
CA LYS A 120 -10.12 -11.61 13.05
C LYS A 120 -9.13 -12.77 12.90
N ALA A 121 -9.60 -13.98 12.61
CA ALA A 121 -8.74 -15.15 12.41
C ALA A 121 -7.83 -14.95 11.20
N VAL A 122 -8.36 -14.48 10.09
CA VAL A 122 -7.60 -14.12 8.89
C VAL A 122 -6.64 -12.98 9.18
N ALA A 123 -7.09 -11.90 9.82
CA ALA A 123 -6.26 -10.73 10.13
C ALA A 123 -5.01 -11.09 10.94
N ARG A 124 -5.09 -12.05 11.88
CA ARG A 124 -3.93 -12.55 12.64
C ARG A 124 -2.88 -13.26 11.79
N ARG A 125 -3.25 -13.68 10.58
CA ARG A 125 -2.37 -14.37 9.64
C ARG A 125 -1.74 -13.43 8.60
N ILE A 126 -2.25 -12.20 8.48
CA ILE A 126 -1.67 -11.18 7.61
C ILE A 126 -0.40 -10.62 8.25
N ARG A 127 0.70 -10.64 7.51
CA ARG A 127 2.02 -10.20 7.96
C ARG A 127 2.23 -8.70 7.70
N ALA A 128 1.46 -7.89 8.40
CA ALA A 128 1.54 -6.43 8.39
C ALA A 128 1.59 -5.87 9.81
N GLY A 129 2.15 -4.68 9.98
CA GLY A 129 2.28 -4.03 11.28
C GLY A 129 0.96 -3.62 11.88
N GLN A 130 -0.04 -3.34 11.05
CA GLN A 130 -1.42 -3.14 11.46
C GLN A 130 -2.38 -3.79 10.46
N VAL A 131 -3.49 -4.32 10.96
CA VAL A 131 -4.53 -4.91 10.13
C VAL A 131 -5.89 -4.41 10.58
N GLU A 132 -6.59 -3.74 9.67
CA GLU A 132 -7.95 -3.27 9.87
C GLU A 132 -8.93 -4.43 9.68
N VAL A 133 -9.92 -4.55 10.55
CA VAL A 133 -10.96 -5.58 10.48
C VAL A 133 -12.31 -4.92 10.31
N ASN A 134 -12.98 -5.19 9.19
CA ASN A 134 -14.33 -4.70 8.86
C ASN A 134 -14.49 -3.17 9.07
N GLY A 135 -13.53 -2.37 8.62
CA GLY A 135 -13.58 -0.91 8.74
C GLY A 135 -13.23 -0.40 10.14
N GLY A 136 -12.40 -1.13 10.89
CA GLY A 136 -11.89 -0.70 12.20
C GLY A 136 -11.16 0.64 12.09
N ARG A 137 -11.40 1.54 13.06
CA ARG A 137 -10.77 2.86 13.06
C ARG A 137 -9.31 2.78 13.47
N PHE A 138 -8.49 3.65 12.90
CA PHE A 138 -7.12 3.86 13.34
C PHE A 138 -7.07 4.20 14.84
N ASN A 139 -6.20 3.49 15.59
CA ASN A 139 -5.99 3.71 17.01
C ASN A 139 -4.62 4.37 17.24
N PRO A 140 -4.55 5.67 17.58
CA PRO A 140 -3.29 6.38 17.77
C PRO A 140 -2.51 5.91 19.02
N SER A 141 -3.13 5.14 19.89
CA SER A 141 -2.48 4.54 21.08
C SER A 141 -1.93 3.14 20.79
N ALA A 142 -2.21 2.57 19.62
CA ALA A 142 -1.62 1.30 19.22
C ALA A 142 -0.25 1.55 18.53
N PRO A 143 0.67 0.57 18.60
CA PRO A 143 1.95 0.70 17.90
C PRO A 143 1.74 0.80 16.40
N PHE A 144 2.45 1.73 15.75
CA PHE A 144 2.49 1.92 14.31
C PHE A 144 3.87 1.56 13.77
N GLY A 145 3.92 0.85 12.67
CA GLY A 145 5.17 0.49 12.00
C GLY A 145 5.02 -0.81 11.20
N GLY A 146 5.89 -0.99 10.20
CA GLY A 146 5.81 -2.08 9.24
C GLY A 146 6.54 -3.35 9.64
N TYR A 147 6.16 -4.43 8.99
CA TYR A 147 6.91 -5.68 8.91
C TYR A 147 7.79 -5.67 7.66
N LYS A 148 8.70 -6.61 7.56
CA LYS A 148 9.56 -6.83 6.39
C LYS A 148 10.29 -5.51 6.02
N GLN A 149 10.27 -5.09 4.75
CA GLN A 149 10.92 -3.85 4.30
C GLN A 149 10.13 -2.57 4.61
N SER A 150 8.92 -2.68 5.15
CA SER A 150 8.11 -1.51 5.52
C SER A 150 8.51 -0.87 6.86
N GLY A 151 9.42 -1.45 7.63
CA GLY A 151 9.94 -0.82 8.85
C GLY A 151 10.67 -1.77 9.77
N LEU A 152 11.47 -1.19 10.68
CA LEU A 152 12.26 -1.93 11.69
C LEU A 152 11.75 -1.72 13.11
N GLY A 153 11.26 -0.53 13.44
CA GLY A 153 10.80 -0.14 14.75
C GLY A 153 9.27 0.01 14.83
N ARG A 154 8.83 0.60 15.93
CA ARG A 154 7.43 0.98 16.14
C ARG A 154 7.34 2.41 16.63
N GLU A 155 6.35 3.14 16.13
CA GLU A 155 5.96 4.46 16.60
C GLU A 155 4.64 4.35 17.37
N ALA A 156 4.30 5.39 18.12
CA ALA A 156 3.08 5.52 18.90
C ALA A 156 2.89 4.46 19.99
N GLY A 157 1.99 4.76 20.94
CA GLY A 157 1.71 3.91 22.09
C GLY A 157 2.92 3.69 23.01
N GLU A 158 2.87 2.67 23.83
CA GLU A 158 3.94 2.28 24.78
C GLU A 158 5.20 1.84 24.01
N PHE A 159 5.05 1.04 22.97
CA PHE A 159 6.16 0.54 22.16
C PHE A 159 6.93 1.68 21.46
N GLY A 160 6.24 2.74 20.99
CA GLY A 160 6.90 3.89 20.41
C GLY A 160 7.69 4.70 21.44
N LEU A 161 7.24 4.73 22.69
CA LEU A 161 8.00 5.37 23.77
C LEU A 161 9.28 4.60 24.09
N GLU A 162 9.24 3.26 24.06
CA GLU A 162 10.39 2.40 24.37
C GLU A 162 11.58 2.66 23.44
N GLU A 163 11.36 3.06 22.19
CA GLU A 163 12.41 3.40 21.21
C GLU A 163 13.27 4.62 21.65
N PHE A 164 12.76 5.44 22.57
CA PHE A 164 13.46 6.62 23.12
C PHE A 164 14.04 6.40 24.51
N LEU A 165 13.95 5.17 25.06
CA LEU A 165 14.41 4.86 26.41
C LEU A 165 15.70 4.00 26.37
N GLU A 166 16.62 4.32 27.27
CA GLU A 166 17.80 3.48 27.50
C GLU A 166 17.54 2.49 28.64
N VAL A 167 17.68 1.21 28.35
CA VAL A 167 17.53 0.13 29.32
C VAL A 167 18.84 -0.10 30.07
N LYS A 168 18.82 -0.11 31.41
CA LYS A 168 19.96 -0.41 32.25
C LYS A 168 19.67 -1.58 33.18
N ALA A 169 20.55 -2.58 33.19
CA ALA A 169 20.54 -3.64 34.21
C ALA A 169 21.43 -3.28 35.39
N LEU A 170 20.95 -3.46 36.61
CA LEU A 170 21.76 -3.41 37.84
C LEU A 170 22.04 -4.84 38.29
N GLN A 171 23.32 -5.18 38.40
CA GLN A 171 23.81 -6.45 38.93
C GLN A 171 24.09 -6.25 40.41
N LEU A 172 23.41 -7.01 41.35
CA LEU A 172 23.55 -6.93 42.78
C LEU A 172 24.27 -8.17 43.31
#